data_b63dd41a37d12bbcf6d18713063f72c5
#
_entry.id   b63dd41a37d12bbcf6d18713063f72c5
#
_cell.length_a   1.000
_cell.length_b   1.000
_cell.length_c   1.000
_cell.angle_alpha   90.00
_cell.angle_beta   90.00
_cell.angle_gamma   90.00
#
_symmetry.space_group_name_H-M   'P 1'
#
loop_
_entity.id
_entity.type
_entity.pdbx_description
1 polymer ?
#
loop_
_entity_poly.entity_id
_entity_poly.type
_entity_poly.pdbx_seq_one_letter_code
_entity_poly.pdbx_strand_id
1 'polypeptide(L)'
;MGVEIASNIIFLGTGGDSYVVGKQLRASGGIILQIGDDQYHIDPGPGSLVMAKETGINLRANTALFVTHNHINHANDINAVIDAMTYGGFDKKGVLVANNTVINGSAHYQPFLQKYYRNCLERFIILGEGKKVGINDVEIKAIKAKHSEPNAIGFKFIANDYTLTYTGDTMYSAEALAEYENSNVLILNVPCLNKDESRNSLCKEDAIKIIKKVNPRLAIITHFGINFIKADPLYEIREIQKETGCQIIAAKDGMVINPISYDVEQGQKTLYKYAKKEGIKLQEFKQEEEEVKEINEIIGEKQTELGNEVSDAESEQEQNNQITDDTTSS
;
A
#
# COMPACT_ATOMS: atom_id res chain seq x y z
N MET A 1 20.58 22.72 12.64
CA MET A 1 19.23 22.16 12.47
C MET A 1 19.30 21.35 11.19
N GLY A 2 19.25 20.01 11.27
CA GLY A 2 19.19 19.17 10.08
C GLY A 2 17.86 19.44 9.41
N VAL A 3 17.88 19.72 8.11
CA VAL A 3 16.67 19.75 7.29
C VAL A 3 16.09 18.35 7.37
N GLU A 4 14.89 18.21 7.93
CA GLU A 4 14.18 16.94 7.96
C GLU A 4 13.88 16.59 6.49
N ILE A 5 14.55 15.57 5.97
CA ILE A 5 14.38 15.14 4.58
C ILE A 5 12.97 14.56 4.49
N ALA A 6 12.09 15.27 3.80
CA ALA A 6 10.70 14.83 3.64
C ALA A 6 10.67 13.54 2.81
N SER A 7 10.12 12.48 3.37
CA SER A 7 9.84 11.22 2.65
C SER A 7 8.36 10.96 2.68
N ASN A 8 7.75 10.73 1.51
CA ASN A 8 6.34 10.41 1.41
C ASN A 8 6.09 9.28 0.41
N ILE A 9 5.11 8.46 0.72
CA ILE A 9 4.53 7.48 -0.19
C ILE A 9 3.10 7.92 -0.48
N ILE A 10 2.80 8.24 -1.73
CA ILE A 10 1.49 8.73 -2.16
C ILE A 10 0.88 7.73 -3.13
N PHE A 11 -0.31 7.22 -2.82
CA PHE A 11 -1.02 6.26 -3.67
C PHE A 11 -1.92 7.00 -4.65
N LEU A 12 -1.52 7.09 -5.93
CA LEU A 12 -2.37 7.63 -7.00
C LEU A 12 -3.43 6.62 -7.45
N GLY A 13 -3.34 5.38 -6.98
CA GLY A 13 -4.33 4.36 -7.23
C GLY A 13 -4.04 3.08 -6.46
N THR A 14 -5.12 2.37 -6.10
CA THR A 14 -5.06 1.14 -5.29
C THR A 14 -5.88 -0.01 -5.89
N GLY A 15 -6.37 0.17 -7.13
CA GLY A 15 -7.11 -0.84 -7.88
C GLY A 15 -6.23 -1.89 -8.51
N GLY A 16 -6.60 -3.16 -8.40
CA GLY A 16 -5.77 -4.31 -8.74
C GLY A 16 -6.21 -5.11 -9.96
N ASP A 17 -7.47 -5.46 -10.08
CA ASP A 17 -7.91 -6.28 -11.20
C ASP A 17 -8.60 -5.47 -12.31
N SER A 18 -8.72 -6.07 -13.50
CA SER A 18 -9.31 -5.44 -14.67
C SER A 18 -10.76 -4.97 -14.45
N TYR A 19 -11.52 -5.64 -13.58
CA TYR A 19 -12.87 -5.23 -13.26
C TYR A 19 -12.88 -3.94 -12.42
N VAL A 20 -12.05 -3.90 -11.38
CA VAL A 20 -11.90 -2.73 -10.50
C VAL A 20 -11.42 -1.52 -11.29
N VAL A 21 -10.38 -1.71 -12.08
CA VAL A 21 -9.79 -0.66 -12.93
C VAL A 21 -10.75 -0.23 -14.03
N GLY A 22 -11.35 -1.17 -14.75
CA GLY A 22 -12.29 -0.86 -15.83
C GLY A 22 -13.57 -0.16 -15.38
N LYS A 23 -14.02 -0.40 -14.13
CA LYS A 23 -15.15 0.29 -13.51
C LYS A 23 -14.76 1.51 -12.70
N GLN A 24 -13.47 1.79 -12.57
CA GLN A 24 -12.94 2.88 -11.74
C GLN A 24 -13.47 2.84 -10.29
N LEU A 25 -13.64 1.62 -9.73
CA LEU A 25 -14.00 1.44 -8.32
C LEU A 25 -12.87 1.88 -7.39
N ARG A 26 -11.66 1.78 -7.88
CA ARG A 26 -10.41 2.33 -7.35
C ARG A 26 -9.59 2.84 -8.53
N ALA A 27 -8.88 3.93 -8.32
CA ALA A 27 -7.93 4.45 -9.30
C ALA A 27 -6.73 3.51 -9.50
N SER A 28 -5.97 3.72 -10.57
CA SER A 28 -4.81 2.90 -10.93
C SER A 28 -3.61 3.74 -11.38
N GLY A 29 -3.49 4.97 -10.87
CA GLY A 29 -2.42 5.91 -11.24
C GLY A 29 -1.02 5.57 -10.72
N GLY A 30 -0.85 4.47 -10.00
CA GLY A 30 0.43 4.04 -9.44
C GLY A 30 0.76 4.64 -8.08
N ILE A 31 2.05 4.72 -7.76
CA ILE A 31 2.56 5.20 -6.49
C ILE A 31 3.61 6.28 -6.74
N ILE A 32 3.51 7.41 -6.03
CA ILE A 32 4.59 8.39 -5.95
C ILE A 32 5.40 8.12 -4.68
N LEU A 33 6.71 8.00 -4.84
CA LEU A 33 7.66 7.90 -3.75
C LEU A 33 8.55 9.14 -3.76
N GLN A 34 8.50 9.94 -2.70
CA GLN A 34 9.36 11.09 -2.50
C GLN A 34 10.44 10.73 -1.48
N ILE A 35 11.70 10.93 -1.83
CA ILE A 35 12.88 10.70 -0.98
C ILE A 35 13.79 11.91 -1.13
N GLY A 36 13.85 12.77 -0.12
CA GLY A 36 14.57 14.03 -0.25
C GLY A 36 13.98 14.90 -1.36
N ASP A 37 14.86 15.33 -2.26
CA ASP A 37 14.47 16.13 -3.43
C ASP A 37 14.02 15.29 -4.62
N ASP A 38 14.11 13.96 -4.55
CA ASP A 38 13.74 13.05 -5.62
C ASP A 38 12.28 12.63 -5.55
N GLN A 39 11.63 12.62 -6.70
CA GLN A 39 10.29 12.07 -6.87
C GLN A 39 10.34 10.92 -7.88
N TYR A 40 9.89 9.76 -7.47
CA TYR A 40 9.79 8.54 -8.27
C TYR A 40 8.34 8.19 -8.48
N HIS A 41 7.95 7.92 -9.73
CA HIS A 41 6.60 7.45 -10.05
C HIS A 41 6.67 5.97 -10.44
N ILE A 42 6.02 5.12 -9.67
CA ILE A 42 6.03 3.67 -9.82
C ILE A 42 4.70 3.23 -10.44
N ASP A 43 4.77 2.44 -11.49
CA ASP A 43 3.62 1.84 -12.20
C ASP A 43 2.54 2.85 -12.61
N PRO A 44 2.85 3.83 -13.50
CA PRO A 44 1.88 4.80 -13.99
C PRO A 44 0.80 4.13 -14.88
N GLY A 45 -0.21 3.57 -14.25
CA GLY A 45 -1.37 2.98 -14.89
C GLY A 45 -2.43 4.02 -15.31
N PRO A 46 -3.60 3.57 -15.77
CA PRO A 46 -4.65 4.45 -16.28
C PRO A 46 -5.08 5.52 -15.27
N GLY A 47 -5.12 6.78 -15.70
CA GLY A 47 -5.55 7.91 -14.89
C GLY A 47 -4.44 8.57 -14.07
N SER A 48 -3.17 8.26 -14.31
CA SER A 48 -2.03 8.86 -13.59
C SER A 48 -2.05 10.39 -13.60
N LEU A 49 -2.33 11.02 -14.75
CA LEU A 49 -2.39 12.49 -14.86
C LEU A 49 -3.52 13.09 -14.00
N VAL A 50 -4.69 12.47 -14.02
CA VAL A 50 -5.87 12.93 -13.28
C VAL A 50 -5.61 12.82 -11.78
N MET A 51 -5.16 11.65 -11.33
CA MET A 51 -4.89 11.40 -9.92
C MET A 51 -3.72 12.23 -9.38
N ALA A 52 -2.68 12.47 -10.18
CA ALA A 52 -1.61 13.39 -9.81
C ALA A 52 -2.15 14.82 -9.60
N LYS A 53 -3.04 15.29 -10.47
CA LYS A 53 -3.69 16.60 -10.31
C LYS A 53 -4.55 16.67 -9.07
N GLU A 54 -5.36 15.67 -8.81
CA GLU A 54 -6.25 15.61 -7.63
C GLU A 54 -5.49 15.56 -6.31
N THR A 55 -4.34 14.86 -6.30
CA THR A 55 -3.47 14.75 -5.11
C THR A 55 -2.44 15.89 -4.98
N GLY A 56 -2.43 16.84 -5.92
CA GLY A 56 -1.49 17.97 -5.91
C GLY A 56 -0.06 17.61 -6.31
N ILE A 57 0.16 16.44 -6.93
CA ILE A 57 1.47 15.99 -7.39
C ILE A 57 1.85 16.67 -8.70
N ASN A 58 3.03 17.31 -8.70
CA ASN A 58 3.64 17.86 -9.90
C ASN A 58 4.46 16.78 -10.62
N LEU A 59 3.95 16.24 -11.71
CA LEU A 59 4.66 15.21 -12.49
C LEU A 59 5.97 15.70 -13.12
N ARG A 60 6.13 17.01 -13.33
CA ARG A 60 7.42 17.57 -13.78
C ARG A 60 8.54 17.39 -12.76
N ALA A 61 8.21 17.23 -11.49
CA ALA A 61 9.20 16.96 -10.44
C ALA A 61 9.73 15.53 -10.48
N ASN A 62 9.18 14.63 -11.30
CA ASN A 62 9.68 13.26 -11.37
C ASN A 62 11.15 13.23 -11.80
N THR A 63 11.97 12.61 -10.96
CA THR A 63 13.36 12.24 -11.26
C THR A 63 13.39 11.00 -12.12
N ALA A 64 12.56 10.00 -11.78
CA ALA A 64 12.47 8.77 -12.55
C ALA A 64 11.07 8.15 -12.50
N LEU A 65 10.80 7.33 -13.53
CA LEU A 65 9.66 6.43 -13.63
C LEU A 65 10.14 4.99 -13.46
N PHE A 66 9.38 4.19 -12.73
CA PHE A 66 9.62 2.76 -12.53
C PHE A 66 8.42 1.96 -12.99
N VAL A 67 8.63 0.91 -13.79
CA VAL A 67 7.53 0.06 -14.25
C VAL A 67 7.89 -1.40 -14.04
N THR A 68 7.04 -2.08 -13.28
CA THR A 68 7.27 -3.48 -12.87
C THR A 68 7.07 -4.46 -14.01
N HIS A 69 6.02 -4.27 -14.79
CA HIS A 69 5.66 -5.19 -15.89
C HIS A 69 4.70 -4.57 -16.92
N ASN A 70 4.47 -5.30 -18.00
CA ASN A 70 3.74 -4.86 -19.18
C ASN A 70 2.23 -5.20 -19.09
N HIS A 71 1.55 -4.80 -18.01
CA HIS A 71 0.09 -4.82 -17.95
C HIS A 71 -0.49 -3.40 -17.95
N ILE A 72 -1.70 -3.27 -18.51
CA ILE A 72 -2.36 -1.97 -18.69
C ILE A 72 -2.47 -1.20 -17.37
N ASN A 73 -2.88 -1.85 -16.30
CA ASN A 73 -3.05 -1.22 -14.97
C ASN A 73 -1.74 -0.76 -14.32
N HIS A 74 -0.57 -1.07 -14.89
CA HIS A 74 0.76 -0.64 -14.42
C HIS A 74 1.51 0.27 -15.39
N ALA A 75 1.22 0.19 -16.69
CA ALA A 75 2.08 0.77 -17.72
C ALA A 75 1.38 1.72 -18.70
N ASN A 76 0.03 1.82 -18.66
CA ASN A 76 -0.74 2.52 -19.69
C ASN A 76 -0.33 3.97 -19.88
N ASP A 77 -0.11 4.70 -18.80
CA ASP A 77 0.12 6.14 -18.83
C ASP A 77 1.61 6.54 -18.89
N ILE A 78 2.54 5.58 -19.11
CA ILE A 78 3.98 5.87 -19.21
C ILE A 78 4.24 7.04 -20.16
N ASN A 79 3.69 6.99 -21.37
CA ASN A 79 3.93 8.01 -22.38
C ASN A 79 3.29 9.36 -22.00
N ALA A 80 2.10 9.34 -21.43
CA ALA A 80 1.42 10.55 -20.97
C ALA A 80 2.17 11.23 -19.80
N VAL A 81 2.72 10.43 -18.89
CA VAL A 81 3.54 10.96 -17.79
C VAL A 81 4.86 11.51 -18.31
N ILE A 82 5.52 10.84 -19.27
CA ILE A 82 6.74 11.35 -19.92
C ILE A 82 6.44 12.67 -20.66
N ASP A 83 5.32 12.75 -21.36
CA ASP A 83 4.88 13.97 -22.05
C ASP A 83 4.77 15.14 -21.07
N ALA A 84 4.06 14.91 -19.94
CA ALA A 84 3.91 15.89 -18.87
C ALA A 84 5.24 16.28 -18.21
N MET A 85 6.13 15.31 -17.98
CA MET A 85 7.47 15.56 -17.41
C MET A 85 8.33 16.45 -18.28
N THR A 86 8.24 16.28 -19.60
CA THR A 86 9.17 16.84 -20.59
C THR A 86 8.57 17.98 -21.41
N TYR A 87 7.32 18.38 -21.11
CA TYR A 87 6.55 19.32 -21.94
C TYR A 87 6.55 18.92 -23.42
N GLY A 88 6.11 17.68 -23.70
CA GLY A 88 6.08 17.18 -25.07
C GLY A 88 7.47 16.98 -25.69
N GLY A 89 8.51 16.82 -24.89
CA GLY A 89 9.89 16.63 -25.33
C GLY A 89 10.69 17.93 -25.51
N PHE A 90 10.12 19.11 -25.20
CA PHE A 90 10.86 20.38 -25.23
C PHE A 90 11.97 20.45 -24.16
N ASP A 91 11.78 19.79 -23.03
CA ASP A 91 12.74 19.72 -21.95
C ASP A 91 13.06 18.25 -21.65
N LYS A 92 14.14 17.78 -22.27
CA LYS A 92 14.60 16.39 -22.13
C LYS A 92 15.07 16.15 -20.72
N LYS A 93 14.36 15.27 -20.00
CA LYS A 93 14.68 14.99 -18.61
C LYS A 93 14.15 13.64 -18.12
N GLY A 94 14.70 13.18 -17.00
CA GLY A 94 14.26 12.03 -16.24
C GLY A 94 14.66 10.70 -16.82
N VAL A 95 14.51 9.67 -16.02
CA VAL A 95 14.92 8.30 -16.32
C VAL A 95 13.70 7.39 -16.27
N LEU A 96 13.56 6.48 -17.23
CA LEU A 96 12.65 5.34 -17.14
C LEU A 96 13.43 4.08 -16.79
N VAL A 97 13.04 3.40 -15.72
CA VAL A 97 13.56 2.09 -15.33
C VAL A 97 12.44 1.06 -15.43
N ALA A 98 12.59 0.07 -16.29
CA ALA A 98 11.58 -0.97 -16.48
C ALA A 98 12.20 -2.27 -16.97
N ASN A 99 11.42 -3.34 -17.00
CA ASN A 99 11.86 -4.59 -17.60
C ASN A 99 11.91 -4.50 -19.14
N ASN A 100 12.50 -5.50 -19.76
CA ASN A 100 12.66 -5.51 -21.21
C ASN A 100 11.32 -5.49 -21.98
N THR A 101 10.30 -6.15 -21.46
CA THR A 101 9.00 -6.24 -22.12
C THR A 101 8.31 -4.89 -22.22
N VAL A 102 8.37 -4.07 -21.17
CA VAL A 102 7.82 -2.69 -21.16
C VAL A 102 8.51 -1.82 -22.20
N ILE A 103 9.84 -1.92 -22.32
CA ILE A 103 10.65 -1.04 -23.16
C ILE A 103 10.70 -1.49 -24.62
N ASN A 104 10.91 -2.77 -24.87
CA ASN A 104 11.15 -3.32 -26.22
C ASN A 104 10.04 -4.26 -26.70
N GLY A 105 9.12 -4.66 -25.81
CA GLY A 105 8.13 -5.69 -26.11
C GLY A 105 8.72 -7.10 -26.03
N SER A 106 7.92 -8.06 -26.44
CA SER A 106 8.26 -9.47 -26.57
C SER A 106 7.47 -10.11 -27.72
N ALA A 107 7.55 -11.42 -27.89
CA ALA A 107 6.74 -12.12 -28.89
C ALA A 107 5.22 -11.96 -28.68
N HIS A 108 4.79 -11.72 -27.44
CA HIS A 108 3.36 -11.64 -27.04
C HIS A 108 2.91 -10.23 -26.64
N TYR A 109 3.84 -9.32 -26.38
CA TYR A 109 3.55 -7.99 -25.86
C TYR A 109 4.20 -6.91 -26.71
N GLN A 110 3.42 -5.93 -27.14
CA GLN A 110 3.96 -4.71 -27.72
C GLN A 110 4.61 -3.86 -26.63
N PRO A 111 5.66 -3.06 -26.93
CA PRO A 111 6.24 -2.13 -25.97
C PRO A 111 5.23 -1.04 -25.59
N PHE A 112 5.17 -0.69 -24.29
CA PHE A 112 4.43 0.49 -23.88
C PHE A 112 5.18 1.79 -24.16
N LEU A 113 6.51 1.78 -24.03
CA LEU A 113 7.34 2.95 -24.32
C LEU A 113 7.40 3.21 -25.83
N GLN A 114 6.65 4.19 -26.28
CA GLN A 114 6.63 4.60 -27.70
C GLN A 114 7.97 5.22 -28.11
N LYS A 115 8.32 5.05 -29.40
CA LYS A 115 9.59 5.49 -29.96
C LYS A 115 9.84 6.99 -29.78
N TYR A 116 8.80 7.82 -29.90
CA TYR A 116 8.90 9.26 -29.69
C TYR A 116 9.33 9.58 -28.26
N TYR A 117 8.67 9.01 -27.26
CA TYR A 117 8.90 9.31 -25.85
C TYR A 117 10.24 8.76 -25.31
N ARG A 118 10.85 7.77 -25.99
CA ARG A 118 12.23 7.38 -25.70
C ARG A 118 13.21 8.53 -25.84
N ASN A 119 12.97 9.40 -26.84
CA ASN A 119 13.85 10.52 -27.14
C ASN A 119 13.60 11.73 -26.22
N CYS A 120 12.46 11.77 -25.54
CA CYS A 120 12.13 12.80 -24.57
C CYS A 120 12.84 12.59 -23.21
N LEU A 121 13.26 11.36 -22.90
CA LEU A 121 13.97 11.01 -21.68
C LEU A 121 15.48 11.23 -21.82
N GLU A 122 16.15 11.59 -20.73
CA GLU A 122 17.62 11.56 -20.64
C GLU A 122 18.13 10.13 -20.83
N ARG A 123 17.46 9.18 -20.20
CA ARG A 123 17.84 7.77 -20.27
C ARG A 123 16.65 6.86 -20.05
N PHE A 124 16.68 5.67 -20.64
CA PHE A 124 15.89 4.53 -20.22
C PHE A 124 16.81 3.36 -19.87
N ILE A 125 16.47 2.61 -18.85
CA ILE A 125 17.30 1.53 -18.28
C ILE A 125 16.46 0.25 -18.24
N ILE A 126 16.94 -0.78 -18.92
CA ILE A 126 16.35 -2.12 -18.83
C ILE A 126 16.91 -2.78 -17.57
N LEU A 127 16.05 -3.05 -16.61
CA LEU A 127 16.42 -3.70 -15.37
C LEU A 127 15.76 -5.07 -15.27
N GLY A 128 16.55 -6.08 -14.98
CA GLY A 128 16.09 -7.46 -14.77
C GLY A 128 16.35 -7.92 -13.34
N GLU A 129 15.80 -9.07 -12.99
CA GLU A 129 15.94 -9.69 -11.67
C GLU A 129 17.39 -9.63 -11.14
N GLY A 130 17.54 -9.20 -9.87
CA GLY A 130 18.82 -9.12 -9.17
C GLY A 130 19.73 -7.97 -9.58
N LYS A 131 19.43 -7.27 -10.69
CA LYS A 131 20.22 -6.12 -11.15
C LYS A 131 19.87 -4.87 -10.33
N LYS A 132 20.82 -3.94 -10.29
CA LYS A 132 20.74 -2.69 -9.52
C LYS A 132 21.02 -1.49 -10.40
N VAL A 133 20.45 -0.35 -10.02
CA VAL A 133 20.75 0.97 -10.57
C VAL A 133 20.80 1.98 -9.43
N GLY A 134 21.72 2.92 -9.50
CA GLY A 134 21.76 4.10 -8.63
C GLY A 134 21.10 5.29 -9.34
N ILE A 135 20.23 5.98 -8.68
CA ILE A 135 19.66 7.26 -9.12
C ILE A 135 19.82 8.22 -7.95
N ASN A 136 20.69 9.20 -8.12
CA ASN A 136 21.14 10.10 -7.06
C ASN A 136 21.62 9.30 -5.82
N ASP A 137 21.07 9.55 -4.64
CA ASP A 137 21.48 8.91 -3.38
C ASP A 137 20.68 7.62 -3.07
N VAL A 138 19.87 7.13 -4.02
CA VAL A 138 19.05 5.93 -3.83
C VAL A 138 19.55 4.79 -4.72
N GLU A 139 19.88 3.65 -4.12
CA GLU A 139 20.11 2.41 -4.84
C GLU A 139 18.77 1.68 -5.05
N ILE A 140 18.49 1.28 -6.27
CA ILE A 140 17.29 0.54 -6.62
C ILE A 140 17.68 -0.84 -7.15
N LYS A 141 17.17 -1.90 -6.49
CA LYS A 141 17.35 -3.29 -6.93
C LYS A 141 16.05 -3.81 -7.52
N ALA A 142 16.13 -4.41 -8.72
CA ALA A 142 15.02 -5.21 -9.23
C ALA A 142 14.97 -6.54 -8.48
N ILE A 143 13.81 -6.86 -7.95
CA ILE A 143 13.55 -8.10 -7.21
C ILE A 143 12.70 -9.05 -8.05
N LYS A 144 12.82 -10.34 -7.77
CA LYS A 144 12.10 -11.39 -8.47
C LYS A 144 10.59 -11.23 -8.29
N ALA A 145 9.86 -11.26 -9.39
CA ALA A 145 8.40 -11.42 -9.39
C ALA A 145 8.03 -12.64 -10.25
N LYS A 146 7.05 -13.40 -9.79
CA LYS A 146 6.52 -14.55 -10.53
C LYS A 146 5.09 -14.23 -10.93
N HIS A 147 4.91 -13.84 -12.18
CA HIS A 147 3.64 -13.34 -12.68
C HIS A 147 3.35 -13.89 -14.10
N SER A 148 2.20 -13.56 -14.67
CA SER A 148 1.83 -13.95 -16.04
C SER A 148 2.72 -13.31 -17.10
N GLU A 149 3.27 -12.12 -16.86
CA GLU A 149 4.33 -11.53 -17.67
C GLU A 149 5.69 -12.06 -17.17
N PRO A 150 6.42 -12.84 -17.99
CA PRO A 150 7.59 -13.60 -17.52
C PRO A 150 8.78 -12.76 -17.04
N ASN A 151 8.88 -11.50 -17.50
CA ASN A 151 9.95 -10.58 -17.11
C ASN A 151 9.55 -9.62 -16.00
N ALA A 152 8.37 -9.84 -15.37
CA ALA A 152 7.89 -9.01 -14.26
C ALA A 152 8.93 -8.93 -13.14
N ILE A 153 9.06 -7.73 -12.55
CA ILE A 153 9.95 -7.43 -11.44
C ILE A 153 9.22 -6.61 -10.39
N GLY A 154 9.68 -6.67 -9.18
CA GLY A 154 9.41 -5.67 -8.17
C GLY A 154 10.62 -4.77 -7.97
N PHE A 155 10.54 -3.81 -7.05
CA PHE A 155 11.62 -2.88 -6.76
C PHE A 155 11.91 -2.79 -5.27
N LYS A 156 13.20 -2.74 -4.94
CA LYS A 156 13.68 -2.45 -3.59
C LYS A 156 14.48 -1.17 -3.64
N PHE A 157 13.95 -0.12 -3.00
CA PHE A 157 14.60 1.18 -2.86
C PHE A 157 15.38 1.20 -1.56
N ILE A 158 16.66 1.44 -1.65
CA ILE A 158 17.60 1.50 -0.52
C ILE A 158 18.05 2.95 -0.42
N ALA A 159 17.42 3.69 0.49
CA ALA A 159 17.75 5.06 0.84
C ALA A 159 18.60 5.10 2.12
N ASN A 160 19.10 6.28 2.48
CA ASN A 160 19.93 6.43 3.67
C ASN A 160 19.19 6.11 4.97
N ASP A 161 17.89 6.47 5.06
CA ASP A 161 17.14 6.40 6.29
C ASP A 161 16.26 5.14 6.39
N TYR A 162 15.89 4.55 5.27
CA TYR A 162 15.03 3.36 5.24
C TYR A 162 15.14 2.59 3.92
N THR A 163 14.71 1.34 3.98
CA THR A 163 14.56 0.45 2.82
C THR A 163 13.09 0.17 2.57
N LEU A 164 12.62 0.47 1.35
CA LEU A 164 11.27 0.20 0.90
C LEU A 164 11.29 -0.90 -0.17
N THR A 165 10.48 -1.93 0.00
CA THR A 165 10.25 -2.95 -1.01
C THR A 165 8.83 -2.86 -1.53
N TYR A 166 8.68 -2.77 -2.85
CA TYR A 166 7.43 -2.89 -3.59
C TYR A 166 7.45 -4.17 -4.42
N THR A 167 6.55 -5.09 -4.14
CA THR A 167 6.59 -6.41 -4.78
C THR A 167 6.19 -6.38 -6.25
N GLY A 168 5.41 -5.38 -6.68
CA GLY A 168 4.65 -5.48 -7.91
C GLY A 168 3.68 -6.66 -7.86
N ASP A 169 3.17 -7.08 -9.00
CA ASP A 169 2.32 -8.26 -9.10
C ASP A 169 3.18 -9.54 -9.11
N THR A 170 2.90 -10.42 -8.18
CA THR A 170 3.63 -11.69 -8.03
C THR A 170 2.79 -12.74 -7.34
N MET A 171 3.10 -14.01 -7.59
CA MET A 171 2.69 -15.14 -6.73
C MET A 171 3.61 -15.24 -5.52
N TYR A 172 3.15 -15.91 -4.50
CA TYR A 172 4.01 -16.32 -3.39
C TYR A 172 5.15 -17.23 -3.90
N SER A 173 6.36 -16.89 -3.50
CA SER A 173 7.56 -17.68 -3.78
C SER A 173 8.51 -17.61 -2.58
N ALA A 174 8.95 -18.77 -2.10
CA ALA A 174 9.93 -18.84 -1.02
C ALA A 174 11.28 -18.19 -1.41
N GLU A 175 11.64 -18.26 -2.70
CA GLU A 175 12.84 -17.62 -3.22
C GLU A 175 12.76 -16.09 -3.16
N ALA A 176 11.57 -15.52 -3.46
CA ALA A 176 11.37 -14.08 -3.42
C ALA A 176 11.40 -13.52 -1.97
N LEU A 177 11.09 -14.34 -0.96
CA LEU A 177 11.13 -13.89 0.43
C LEU A 177 12.51 -13.37 0.86
N ALA A 178 13.59 -13.99 0.41
CA ALA A 178 14.95 -13.54 0.71
C ALA A 178 15.22 -12.12 0.16
N GLU A 179 14.59 -11.76 -0.95
CA GLU A 179 14.70 -10.42 -1.54
C GLU A 179 13.97 -9.35 -0.72
N TYR A 180 12.93 -9.75 0.05
CA TYR A 180 12.13 -8.83 0.87
C TYR A 180 12.74 -8.60 2.26
N GLU A 181 13.71 -9.41 2.69
CA GLU A 181 14.37 -9.26 4.00
C GLU A 181 14.99 -7.87 4.16
N ASN A 182 15.05 -7.38 5.40
CA ASN A 182 15.55 -6.05 5.76
C ASN A 182 14.76 -4.88 5.13
N SER A 183 13.49 -5.07 4.81
CA SER A 183 12.60 -3.99 4.40
C SER A 183 12.00 -3.31 5.62
N ASN A 184 12.23 -2.01 5.76
CA ASN A 184 11.54 -1.21 6.78
C ASN A 184 10.07 -1.03 6.40
N VAL A 185 9.82 -0.74 5.13
CA VAL A 185 8.48 -0.63 4.55
C VAL A 185 8.31 -1.70 3.48
N LEU A 186 7.22 -2.45 3.55
CA LEU A 186 6.88 -3.49 2.58
C LEU A 186 5.52 -3.21 1.96
N ILE A 187 5.49 -2.89 0.67
CA ILE A 187 4.26 -2.68 -0.10
C ILE A 187 3.95 -3.94 -0.89
N LEU A 188 2.80 -4.53 -0.63
CA LEU A 188 2.32 -5.77 -1.22
C LEU A 188 1.12 -5.52 -2.13
N ASN A 189 1.19 -6.00 -3.38
CA ASN A 189 0.04 -6.08 -4.28
C ASN A 189 -0.74 -7.36 -3.96
N VAL A 190 -1.93 -7.21 -3.36
CA VAL A 190 -2.76 -8.34 -2.93
C VAL A 190 -4.17 -8.22 -3.52
N PRO A 191 -4.37 -8.58 -4.79
CA PRO A 191 -5.69 -8.48 -5.43
C PRO A 191 -6.67 -9.55 -4.96
N CYS A 192 -6.19 -10.70 -4.47
CA CYS A 192 -7.02 -11.84 -4.13
C CYS A 192 -7.30 -11.93 -2.63
N LEU A 193 -8.58 -12.04 -2.26
CA LEU A 193 -8.95 -12.33 -0.87
C LEU A 193 -8.60 -13.78 -0.51
N ASN A 194 -9.02 -14.71 -1.36
CA ASN A 194 -8.75 -16.14 -1.22
C ASN A 194 -7.77 -16.59 -2.30
N LYS A 195 -7.13 -17.72 -2.05
CA LYS A 195 -6.22 -18.33 -3.02
C LYS A 195 -6.98 -18.68 -4.30
N ASP A 196 -6.49 -18.17 -5.41
CA ASP A 196 -6.97 -18.46 -6.76
C ASP A 196 -5.80 -18.90 -7.63
N GLU A 197 -5.69 -20.18 -7.91
CA GLU A 197 -4.56 -20.75 -8.68
C GLU A 197 -4.55 -20.30 -10.13
N SER A 198 -5.68 -19.81 -10.66
CA SER A 198 -5.75 -19.24 -12.01
C SER A 198 -5.12 -17.85 -12.10
N ARG A 199 -4.91 -17.18 -10.96
CA ARG A 199 -4.32 -15.85 -10.87
C ARG A 199 -2.88 -15.94 -10.37
N ASN A 200 -1.96 -15.47 -11.16
CA ASN A 200 -0.54 -15.36 -10.78
C ASN A 200 -0.32 -14.16 -9.84
N SER A 201 -0.98 -14.15 -8.68
CA SER A 201 -1.03 -13.01 -7.75
C SER A 201 -1.08 -13.47 -6.29
N LEU A 202 -0.70 -12.60 -5.36
CA LEU A 202 -0.81 -12.84 -3.93
C LEU A 202 -2.26 -12.84 -3.47
N CYS A 203 -2.55 -13.65 -2.46
CA CYS A 203 -3.78 -13.61 -1.68
C CYS A 203 -3.53 -13.19 -0.23
N LYS A 204 -4.60 -13.02 0.56
CA LYS A 204 -4.54 -12.66 1.98
C LYS A 204 -3.61 -13.59 2.78
N GLU A 205 -3.73 -14.91 2.60
CA GLU A 205 -2.89 -15.89 3.30
C GLU A 205 -1.40 -15.77 2.93
N ASP A 206 -1.11 -15.47 1.67
CA ASP A 206 0.27 -15.27 1.21
C ASP A 206 0.86 -14.00 1.82
N ALA A 207 0.08 -12.92 1.90
CA ALA A 207 0.48 -11.69 2.57
C ALA A 207 0.81 -11.93 4.05
N ILE A 208 -0.01 -12.72 4.77
CA ILE A 208 0.26 -13.10 6.16
C ILE A 208 1.61 -13.83 6.28
N LYS A 209 1.87 -14.81 5.42
CA LYS A 209 3.13 -15.58 5.43
C LYS A 209 4.34 -14.67 5.17
N ILE A 210 4.23 -13.78 4.18
CA ILE A 210 5.29 -12.85 3.82
C ILE A 210 5.56 -11.89 4.99
N ILE A 211 4.53 -11.24 5.53
CA ILE A 211 4.66 -10.26 6.61
C ILE A 211 5.25 -10.89 7.87
N LYS A 212 4.80 -12.08 8.27
CA LYS A 212 5.38 -12.82 9.42
C LYS A 212 6.86 -13.13 9.22
N LYS A 213 7.27 -13.47 7.99
CA LYS A 213 8.67 -13.83 7.70
C LYS A 213 9.58 -12.62 7.62
N VAL A 214 9.12 -11.55 6.94
CA VAL A 214 9.91 -10.32 6.73
C VAL A 214 9.93 -9.45 7.97
N ASN A 215 8.82 -9.42 8.71
CA ASN A 215 8.60 -8.60 9.91
C ASN A 215 8.97 -7.12 9.69
N PRO A 216 8.37 -6.44 8.69
CA PRO A 216 8.68 -5.05 8.40
C PRO A 216 8.14 -4.13 9.51
N ARG A 217 8.70 -2.94 9.66
CA ARG A 217 8.15 -1.91 10.56
C ARG A 217 6.76 -1.47 10.14
N LEU A 218 6.54 -1.41 8.82
CA LEU A 218 5.24 -1.09 8.21
C LEU A 218 5.01 -1.96 6.99
N ALA A 219 3.91 -2.70 6.97
CA ALA A 219 3.39 -3.32 5.76
C ALA A 219 2.24 -2.47 5.20
N ILE A 220 2.19 -2.31 3.87
CA ILE A 220 1.11 -1.62 3.18
C ILE A 220 0.54 -2.58 2.16
N ILE A 221 -0.76 -2.84 2.24
CA ILE A 221 -1.45 -3.68 1.26
C ILE A 221 -2.22 -2.79 0.31
N THR A 222 -2.04 -3.04 -0.98
CA THR A 222 -2.65 -2.28 -2.08
C THR A 222 -3.07 -3.22 -3.21
N HIS A 223 -3.49 -2.67 -4.34
CA HIS A 223 -3.82 -3.42 -5.55
C HIS A 223 -5.03 -4.33 -5.37
N PHE A 224 -6.09 -3.78 -4.76
CA PHE A 224 -7.28 -4.55 -4.37
C PHE A 224 -8.11 -4.99 -5.57
N GLY A 225 -8.40 -6.29 -5.64
CA GLY A 225 -9.39 -6.84 -6.54
C GLY A 225 -10.82 -6.75 -5.99
N ILE A 226 -11.80 -7.06 -6.84
CA ILE A 226 -13.21 -6.87 -6.51
C ILE A 226 -13.66 -7.63 -5.25
N ASN A 227 -13.17 -8.84 -5.04
CA ASN A 227 -13.56 -9.64 -3.87
C ASN A 227 -12.99 -9.06 -2.58
N PHE A 228 -11.78 -8.51 -2.64
CA PHE A 228 -11.17 -7.82 -1.50
C PHE A 228 -11.93 -6.52 -1.15
N ILE A 229 -12.35 -5.76 -2.18
CA ILE A 229 -13.14 -4.53 -1.99
C ILE A 229 -14.51 -4.84 -1.37
N LYS A 230 -15.19 -5.91 -1.82
CA LYS A 230 -16.48 -6.32 -1.27
C LYS A 230 -16.43 -6.81 0.18
N ALA A 231 -15.29 -7.38 0.60
CA ALA A 231 -15.08 -7.87 1.95
C ALA A 231 -14.64 -6.76 2.95
N ASP A 232 -14.62 -5.50 2.53
CA ASP A 232 -14.06 -4.36 3.25
C ASP A 232 -12.55 -4.50 3.55
N PRO A 233 -11.68 -3.82 2.76
CA PRO A 233 -10.24 -3.90 2.94
C PRO A 233 -9.76 -3.54 4.35
N LEU A 234 -10.45 -2.62 5.06
CA LEU A 234 -10.05 -2.24 6.42
C LEU A 234 -10.29 -3.39 7.40
N TYR A 235 -11.39 -4.10 7.25
CA TYR A 235 -11.69 -5.27 8.08
C TYR A 235 -10.65 -6.37 7.84
N GLU A 236 -10.42 -6.72 6.59
CA GLU A 236 -9.48 -7.78 6.21
C GLU A 236 -8.04 -7.47 6.67
N ILE A 237 -7.62 -6.21 6.57
CA ILE A 237 -6.28 -5.79 7.04
C ILE A 237 -6.17 -5.87 8.56
N ARG A 238 -7.22 -5.56 9.32
CA ARG A 238 -7.22 -5.75 10.78
C ARG A 238 -7.05 -7.21 11.18
N GLU A 239 -7.66 -8.13 10.42
CA GLU A 239 -7.46 -9.57 10.66
C GLU A 239 -6.01 -9.99 10.38
N ILE A 240 -5.41 -9.51 9.29
CA ILE A 240 -4.00 -9.74 8.99
C ILE A 240 -3.11 -9.16 10.11
N GLN A 241 -3.42 -7.96 10.58
CA GLN A 241 -2.67 -7.31 11.66
C GLN A 241 -2.73 -8.12 12.98
N LYS A 242 -3.92 -8.60 13.35
CA LYS A 242 -4.07 -9.48 14.54
C LYS A 242 -3.24 -10.75 14.41
N GLU A 243 -3.23 -11.34 13.22
CA GLU A 243 -2.53 -12.61 12.99
C GLU A 243 -1.01 -12.46 12.90
N THR A 244 -0.52 -11.34 12.39
CA THR A 244 0.92 -11.11 12.18
C THR A 244 1.57 -10.37 13.34
N GLY A 245 0.82 -9.57 14.09
CA GLY A 245 1.35 -8.66 15.11
C GLY A 245 2.10 -7.44 14.52
N CYS A 246 2.17 -7.30 13.19
CA CYS A 246 2.86 -6.20 12.53
C CYS A 246 1.90 -5.03 12.29
N GLN A 247 2.44 -3.82 12.17
CA GLN A 247 1.68 -2.67 11.75
C GLN A 247 1.36 -2.74 10.27
N ILE A 248 0.08 -2.69 9.91
CA ILE A 248 -0.38 -2.86 8.53
C ILE A 248 -1.39 -1.77 8.16
N ILE A 249 -1.26 -1.23 6.95
CA ILE A 249 -2.17 -0.23 6.39
C ILE A 249 -2.84 -0.80 5.14
N ALA A 250 -4.16 -0.61 5.02
CA ALA A 250 -4.86 -0.71 3.75
C ALA A 250 -4.69 0.60 2.98
N ALA A 251 -4.03 0.57 1.83
CA ALA A 251 -3.88 1.75 1.01
C ALA A 251 -5.23 2.26 0.49
N LYS A 252 -5.34 3.58 0.33
CA LYS A 252 -6.50 4.26 -0.30
C LYS A 252 -5.99 5.21 -1.37
N ASP A 253 -6.80 5.43 -2.39
CA ASP A 253 -6.51 6.44 -3.42
C ASP A 253 -6.34 7.81 -2.78
N GLY A 254 -5.30 8.53 -3.13
CA GLY A 254 -4.91 9.81 -2.54
C GLY A 254 -4.24 9.74 -1.16
N MET A 255 -4.04 8.55 -0.58
CA MET A 255 -3.41 8.41 0.74
C MET A 255 -1.93 8.82 0.69
N VAL A 256 -1.51 9.60 1.68
CA VAL A 256 -0.11 10.00 1.90
C VAL A 256 0.38 9.37 3.19
N ILE A 257 1.54 8.73 3.13
CA ILE A 257 2.18 8.07 4.28
C ILE A 257 3.62 8.57 4.38
N ASN A 258 4.02 9.05 5.54
CA ASN A 258 5.43 9.30 5.85
C ASN A 258 6.06 8.01 6.42
N PRO A 259 6.94 7.32 5.70
CA PRO A 259 7.52 6.05 6.15
C PRO A 259 8.40 6.19 7.39
N ILE A 260 9.00 7.34 7.59
CA ILE A 260 9.92 7.62 8.73
C ILE A 260 9.14 7.71 10.04
N SER A 261 7.87 8.15 10.01
CA SER A 261 7.02 8.25 11.20
C SER A 261 6.77 6.89 11.88
N TYR A 262 7.01 5.81 11.19
CA TYR A 262 6.88 4.43 11.71
C TYR A 262 8.21 3.86 12.23
N ASP A 263 9.27 4.69 12.33
CA ASP A 263 10.52 4.29 12.95
C ASP A 263 10.40 4.31 14.47
N VAL A 264 10.43 3.12 15.08
CA VAL A 264 10.28 2.95 16.54
C VAL A 264 11.45 3.61 17.31
N GLU A 265 12.63 3.72 16.70
CA GLU A 265 13.79 4.36 17.34
C GLU A 265 13.68 5.91 17.37
N GLN A 266 13.00 6.49 16.37
CA GLN A 266 12.61 7.90 16.36
C GLN A 266 11.19 8.10 16.89
N GLY A 267 10.50 7.02 17.21
CA GLY A 267 9.12 6.97 17.63
C GLY A 267 8.87 7.83 18.86
N GLN A 268 7.70 8.39 18.84
CA GLN A 268 7.04 9.17 19.88
C GLN A 268 7.66 8.88 21.25
N LYS A 269 8.48 9.82 21.72
CA LYS A 269 8.95 9.79 23.11
C LYS A 269 7.70 9.65 23.95
N THR A 270 7.52 8.49 24.56
CA THR A 270 6.32 8.24 25.36
C THR A 270 6.14 9.42 26.31
N LEU A 271 4.92 9.85 26.54
CA LEU A 271 4.60 10.91 27.52
C LEU A 271 5.40 10.73 28.81
N TYR A 272 5.68 9.50 29.17
CA TYR A 272 6.57 9.11 30.28
C TYR A 272 8.00 9.65 30.19
N LYS A 273 8.64 9.62 28.99
CA LYS A 273 9.96 10.22 28.79
C LYS A 273 9.92 11.75 28.79
N TYR A 274 8.81 12.32 28.36
CA TYR A 274 8.56 13.76 28.41
C TYR A 274 8.35 14.24 29.86
N ALA A 275 7.48 13.56 30.62
CA ALA A 275 7.22 13.83 32.01
C ALA A 275 8.48 13.76 32.87
N LYS A 276 9.36 12.79 32.62
CA LYS A 276 10.63 12.63 33.31
C LYS A 276 11.63 13.76 32.99
N LYS A 277 11.59 14.32 31.77
CA LYS A 277 12.46 15.42 31.34
C LYS A 277 12.01 16.78 31.89
N GLU A 278 10.69 16.96 32.05
CA GLU A 278 10.06 18.21 32.54
C GLU A 278 9.87 18.23 34.09
N GLY A 279 10.30 17.17 34.81
CA GLY A 279 10.19 17.10 36.26
C GLY A 279 8.74 16.95 36.79
N ILE A 280 7.79 16.59 35.93
CA ILE A 280 6.38 16.34 36.30
C ILE A 280 6.32 15.08 37.18
N LYS A 281 5.70 15.19 38.36
CA LYS A 281 5.63 14.10 39.33
C LYS A 281 4.80 12.94 38.78
N LEU A 282 5.41 11.79 38.67
CA LEU A 282 4.84 10.52 38.17
C LEU A 282 3.54 10.07 38.88
N GLN A 283 3.23 10.62 40.04
CA GLN A 283 2.05 10.27 40.83
C GLN A 283 0.72 10.76 40.19
N GLU A 284 0.74 11.88 39.51
CA GLU A 284 -0.47 12.44 38.87
C GLU A 284 -0.91 11.60 37.65
N PHE A 285 0.04 11.11 36.86
CA PHE A 285 -0.28 10.26 35.70
C PHE A 285 -0.78 8.86 36.07
N LYS A 286 -0.36 8.28 37.19
CA LYS A 286 -0.87 7.01 37.65
C LYS A 286 -2.31 7.07 38.12
N GLN A 287 -2.71 8.21 38.70
CA GLN A 287 -4.11 8.42 39.11
C GLN A 287 -5.02 8.56 37.88
N GLU A 288 -4.61 9.30 36.85
CA GLU A 288 -5.37 9.40 35.58
C GLU A 288 -5.50 8.06 34.85
N GLU A 289 -4.47 7.21 34.85
CA GLU A 289 -4.55 5.88 34.25
C GLU A 289 -5.48 4.93 35.03
N GLU A 290 -5.52 5.04 36.34
CA GLU A 290 -6.43 4.28 37.20
C GLU A 290 -7.89 4.78 37.01
N GLU A 291 -8.13 6.09 36.97
CA GLU A 291 -9.45 6.67 36.69
C GLU A 291 -9.97 6.30 35.29
N VAL A 292 -9.11 6.29 34.25
CA VAL A 292 -9.50 5.86 32.91
C VAL A 292 -9.83 4.38 32.85
N LYS A 293 -9.15 3.53 33.63
CA LYS A 293 -9.49 2.10 33.74
C LYS A 293 -10.84 1.89 34.43
N GLU A 294 -11.08 2.55 35.56
CA GLU A 294 -12.37 2.49 36.25
C GLU A 294 -13.54 2.98 35.36
N ILE A 295 -13.34 4.05 34.59
CA ILE A 295 -14.36 4.55 33.65
C ILE A 295 -14.62 3.51 32.54
N ASN A 296 -13.60 2.86 32.01
CA ASN A 296 -13.77 1.85 30.98
C ASN A 296 -14.44 0.55 31.49
N GLU A 297 -14.21 0.18 32.74
CA GLU A 297 -14.89 -0.93 33.40
C GLU A 297 -16.39 -0.60 33.60
N ILE A 298 -16.72 0.60 34.09
CA ILE A 298 -18.12 1.06 34.26
C ILE A 298 -18.85 1.13 32.90
N ILE A 299 -18.18 1.57 31.83
CA ILE A 299 -18.76 1.60 30.48
C ILE A 299 -19.00 0.17 29.98
N GLY A 300 -18.08 -0.77 30.23
CA GLY A 300 -18.21 -2.18 29.86
C GLY A 300 -19.37 -2.86 30.58
N GLU A 301 -19.55 -2.60 31.88
CA GLU A 301 -20.67 -3.13 32.70
C GLU A 301 -22.02 -2.59 32.20
N LYS A 302 -22.13 -1.28 31.93
CA LYS A 302 -23.37 -0.67 31.43
C LYS A 302 -23.73 -1.16 30.01
N GLN A 303 -22.74 -1.44 29.15
CA GLN A 303 -23.00 -2.03 27.83
C GLN A 303 -23.52 -3.46 27.93
N THR A 304 -23.08 -4.22 28.94
CA THR A 304 -23.53 -5.59 29.18
C THR A 304 -24.96 -5.60 29.77
N GLU A 305 -25.30 -4.65 30.68
CA GLU A 305 -26.64 -4.49 31.23
C GLU A 305 -27.65 -4.09 30.14
N LEU A 306 -27.30 -3.11 29.27
CA LEU A 306 -28.16 -2.69 28.17
C LEU A 306 -28.35 -3.83 27.12
N GLY A 307 -27.32 -4.66 26.88
CA GLY A 307 -27.42 -5.82 26.02
C GLY A 307 -28.37 -6.89 26.56
N ASN A 308 -28.40 -7.08 27.89
CA ASN A 308 -29.31 -8.01 28.55
C ASN A 308 -30.76 -7.48 28.57
N GLU A 309 -30.99 -6.18 28.83
CA GLU A 309 -32.33 -5.59 28.78
C GLU A 309 -32.96 -5.66 27.38
N VAL A 310 -32.16 -5.51 26.30
CA VAL A 310 -32.65 -5.62 24.93
C VAL A 310 -33.03 -7.07 24.62
N SER A 311 -32.23 -8.06 25.08
CA SER A 311 -32.54 -9.49 24.85
C SER A 311 -33.78 -9.96 25.61
N ASP A 312 -34.03 -9.42 26.80
CA ASP A 312 -35.21 -9.74 27.58
C ASP A 312 -36.47 -9.09 26.99
N ALA A 313 -36.40 -7.86 26.47
CA ALA A 313 -37.48 -7.20 25.78
C ALA A 313 -37.87 -7.89 24.45
N GLU A 314 -36.91 -8.41 23.69
CA GLU A 314 -37.17 -9.19 22.48
C GLU A 314 -37.82 -10.55 22.80
N SER A 315 -37.42 -11.21 23.89
CA SER A 315 -38.02 -12.47 24.33
C SER A 315 -39.47 -12.31 24.84
N GLU A 316 -39.83 -11.18 25.49
CA GLU A 316 -41.19 -10.86 25.89
C GLU A 316 -42.10 -10.50 24.68
N GLN A 317 -41.56 -9.87 23.64
CA GLN A 317 -42.31 -9.60 22.39
C GLN A 317 -42.59 -10.87 21.59
N GLU A 318 -41.69 -11.84 21.53
CA GLU A 318 -41.92 -13.11 20.89
C GLU A 318 -42.97 -13.97 21.62
N GLN A 319 -43.01 -13.95 22.98
CA GLN A 319 -44.04 -14.65 23.76
C GLN A 319 -45.43 -14.02 23.59
N ASN A 320 -45.53 -12.70 23.50
CA ASN A 320 -46.80 -12.03 23.27
C ASN A 320 -47.36 -12.21 21.87
N ASN A 321 -46.54 -12.37 20.87
CA ASN A 321 -46.98 -12.67 19.49
C ASN A 321 -47.45 -14.11 19.30
N GLN A 322 -46.96 -15.08 20.10
CA GLN A 322 -47.47 -16.46 20.05
C GLN A 322 -48.85 -16.62 20.72
N ILE A 323 -49.20 -15.75 21.67
CA ILE A 323 -50.51 -15.80 22.37
C ILE A 323 -51.65 -15.21 21.50
N THR A 324 -51.36 -14.35 20.53
CA THR A 324 -52.34 -13.73 19.64
C THR A 324 -52.74 -14.58 18.43
N ASP A 325 -51.89 -15.53 18.01
CA ASP A 325 -52.17 -16.41 16.88
C ASP A 325 -53.07 -17.62 17.23
N ASP A 326 -53.16 -17.99 18.53
CA ASP A 326 -54.03 -19.11 18.97
C ASP A 326 -55.49 -18.71 19.24
N THR A 327 -55.86 -17.43 19.08
CA THR A 327 -57.24 -16.96 19.33
C THR A 327 -58.04 -16.65 18.05
N THR A 328 -57.53 -16.90 16.84
CA THR A 328 -58.24 -16.63 15.58
C THR A 328 -58.57 -17.87 14.76
N SER A 329 -58.51 -19.07 15.33
CA SER A 329 -59.02 -20.30 14.69
C SER A 329 -60.04 -20.98 15.61
N SER A 330 -61.28 -20.43 15.62
CA SER A 330 -62.48 -21.14 16.04
C SER A 330 -63.66 -20.65 15.23
#